data_9ec82b7289553e14cba0a9c3aaa8bd2a
#
_entry.id   9ec82b7289553e14cba0a9c3aaa8bd2a
#
_cell.length_a   1.000
_cell.length_b   1.000
_cell.length_c   1.000
_cell.angle_alpha   90.00
_cell.angle_beta   90.00
_cell.angle_gamma   90.00
#
_symmetry.space_group_name_H-M   'P 1'
#
loop_
_entity.id
_entity.type
_entity.pdbx_description
1 polymer ?
#
loop_
_entity_poly.entity_id
_entity_poly.type
_entity_poly.pdbx_seq_one_letter_code
_entity_poly.pdbx_strand_id
1 'polypeptide(L)'
;VLFRRQRQMCIRDSTYTTSEIERVAKVAFDLARKRKNKVTSCEKSNVMEAGLLWKEDVQALHDREYKDVELSHMLADNCAMQLLRNPKQFDVIVTDNLFGDMLSDEASMLTGSLGLLPSASLGAKNKDGEMRAMYEPIHGSAPDIAGKGLANPIATILSFAMALRYSLDLDKEADLLEKSVQDVLDKGLRTKDIMSQGTKEVSTSQMGDAIIACLQN
;
A
#
# COMPACT_ATOMS: atom_id res chain seq x y z
N VAL A 1 -13.73 4.92 -34.10
CA VAL A 1 -13.78 3.53 -33.57
C VAL A 1 -12.89 3.39 -32.35
N LEU A 2 -11.72 4.00 -32.33
CA LEU A 2 -10.82 3.99 -31.15
C LEU A 2 -11.45 4.71 -29.93
N PHE A 3 -12.15 5.81 -30.12
CA PHE A 3 -12.84 6.54 -29.06
C PHE A 3 -13.97 5.76 -28.38
N ARG A 4 -14.65 4.87 -29.09
CA ARG A 4 -15.71 4.02 -28.50
C ARG A 4 -15.15 2.89 -27.63
N ARG A 5 -14.01 2.30 -28.02
CA ARG A 5 -13.32 1.27 -27.20
C ARG A 5 -12.71 1.87 -25.94
N GLN A 6 -12.12 3.05 -26.04
CA GLN A 6 -11.57 3.76 -24.90
C GLN A 6 -12.64 4.22 -23.91
N ARG A 7 -13.80 4.70 -24.40
CA ARG A 7 -14.95 4.97 -23.53
C ARG A 7 -15.49 3.72 -22.84
N GLN A 8 -15.54 2.57 -23.50
CA GLN A 8 -15.97 1.32 -22.88
C GLN A 8 -14.98 0.79 -21.86
N MET A 9 -13.68 0.96 -22.05
CA MET A 9 -12.67 0.63 -21.03
C MET A 9 -12.82 1.53 -19.80
N CYS A 10 -12.86 2.84 -19.98
CA CYS A 10 -13.04 3.77 -18.85
C CYS A 10 -14.35 3.52 -18.08
N ILE A 11 -15.46 3.20 -18.77
CA ILE A 11 -16.73 2.86 -18.11
C ILE A 11 -16.64 1.53 -17.35
N ARG A 12 -15.90 0.54 -17.85
CA ARG A 12 -15.71 -0.75 -17.16
C ARG A 12 -14.81 -0.64 -15.95
N ASP A 13 -13.75 0.13 -16.06
CA ASP A 13 -12.78 0.32 -14.96
C ASP A 13 -13.37 1.17 -13.81
N SER A 14 -14.47 1.89 -14.07
CA SER A 14 -15.17 2.70 -13.07
C SER A 14 -16.51 2.09 -12.65
N THR A 15 -16.77 0.82 -12.93
CA THR A 15 -17.98 0.11 -12.51
C THR A 15 -17.68 -0.73 -11.27
N TYR A 16 -18.31 -0.38 -10.17
CA TYR A 16 -18.21 -1.10 -8.90
C TYR A 16 -19.58 -1.57 -8.44
N THR A 17 -19.61 -2.68 -7.75
CA THR A 17 -20.80 -3.17 -7.04
C THR A 17 -20.67 -2.93 -5.55
N THR A 18 -21.78 -2.76 -4.85
CA THR A 18 -21.80 -2.64 -3.38
C THR A 18 -20.98 -3.73 -2.69
N SER A 19 -21.04 -4.97 -3.16
CA SER A 19 -20.28 -6.09 -2.57
C SER A 19 -18.76 -5.96 -2.75
N GLU A 20 -18.29 -5.35 -3.84
CA GLU A 20 -16.88 -5.08 -4.08
C GLU A 20 -16.38 -3.94 -3.21
N ILE A 21 -17.16 -2.87 -3.10
CA ILE A 21 -16.86 -1.72 -2.24
C ILE A 21 -16.82 -2.16 -0.77
N GLU A 22 -17.84 -2.88 -0.29
CA GLU A 22 -17.86 -3.38 1.08
C GLU A 22 -16.67 -4.30 1.40
N ARG A 23 -16.28 -5.17 0.45
CA ARG A 23 -15.16 -6.09 0.66
C ARG A 23 -13.85 -5.35 0.91
N VAL A 24 -13.51 -4.34 0.11
CA VAL A 24 -12.28 -3.57 0.32
C VAL A 24 -12.37 -2.64 1.52
N ALA A 25 -13.54 -2.05 1.77
CA ALA A 25 -13.77 -1.20 2.93
C ALA A 25 -13.64 -1.97 4.26
N LYS A 26 -14.13 -3.21 4.33
CA LYS A 26 -13.93 -4.10 5.51
C LYS A 26 -12.44 -4.31 5.79
N VAL A 27 -11.64 -4.60 4.76
CA VAL A 27 -10.18 -4.74 4.93
C VAL A 27 -9.56 -3.46 5.50
N ALA A 28 -9.99 -2.30 4.99
CA ALA A 28 -9.49 -1.01 5.48
C ALA A 28 -9.87 -0.74 6.94
N PHE A 29 -11.11 -1.00 7.34
CA PHE A 29 -11.56 -0.82 8.71
C PHE A 29 -10.87 -1.80 9.68
N ASP A 30 -10.75 -3.08 9.29
CA ASP A 30 -10.07 -4.08 10.10
C ASP A 30 -8.57 -3.76 10.26
N LEU A 31 -7.94 -3.22 9.22
CA LEU A 31 -6.57 -2.74 9.29
C LEU A 31 -6.44 -1.52 10.21
N ALA A 32 -7.39 -0.57 10.15
CA ALA A 32 -7.39 0.61 11.01
C ALA A 32 -7.49 0.24 12.50
N ARG A 33 -8.30 -0.76 12.86
CA ARG A 33 -8.39 -1.28 14.24
C ARG A 33 -7.06 -1.80 14.79
N LYS A 34 -6.17 -2.26 13.92
CA LYS A 34 -4.80 -2.70 14.27
C LYS A 34 -3.79 -1.55 14.29
N ARG A 35 -4.20 -0.33 13.91
CA ARG A 35 -3.35 0.85 13.77
C ARG A 35 -3.87 2.00 14.65
N LYS A 36 -4.08 3.18 14.05
CA LYS A 36 -4.53 4.39 14.77
C LYS A 36 -6.05 4.56 14.75
N ASN A 37 -6.78 3.54 14.33
CA ASN A 37 -8.24 3.48 14.31
C ASN A 37 -8.92 4.56 13.44
N LYS A 38 -8.30 4.92 12.32
CA LYS A 38 -8.77 5.97 11.42
C LYS A 38 -8.75 5.54 9.97
N VAL A 39 -9.86 5.74 9.24
CA VAL A 39 -9.99 5.51 7.79
C VAL A 39 -10.35 6.82 7.10
N THR A 40 -9.63 7.12 6.03
CA THR A 40 -10.01 8.16 5.06
C THR A 40 -10.48 7.47 3.78
N SER A 41 -11.79 7.56 3.50
CA SER A 41 -12.37 7.09 2.24
C SER A 41 -12.19 8.16 1.18
N CYS A 42 -11.42 7.84 0.16
CA CYS A 42 -11.08 8.76 -0.92
C CYS A 42 -11.86 8.40 -2.19
N GLU A 43 -12.54 9.36 -2.77
CA GLU A 43 -13.43 9.16 -3.93
C GLU A 43 -13.61 10.47 -4.73
N LYS A 44 -14.42 10.44 -5.79
CA LYS A 44 -14.72 11.62 -6.62
C LYS A 44 -16.22 11.81 -6.80
N SER A 45 -16.98 11.80 -5.71
CA SER A 45 -18.44 11.87 -5.68
C SER A 45 -19.04 13.15 -6.29
N ASN A 46 -18.26 14.21 -6.36
CA ASN A 46 -18.72 15.48 -6.93
C ASN A 46 -18.84 15.48 -8.46
N VAL A 47 -18.28 14.48 -9.16
CA VAL A 47 -18.29 14.39 -10.64
C VAL A 47 -18.49 12.98 -11.17
N MET A 48 -18.47 11.96 -10.32
CA MET A 48 -18.60 10.55 -10.73
C MET A 48 -19.69 9.83 -9.93
N GLU A 49 -20.65 9.23 -10.63
CA GLU A 49 -21.70 8.40 -10.01
C GLU A 49 -21.10 7.20 -9.24
N ALA A 50 -20.06 6.57 -9.80
CA ALA A 50 -19.32 5.50 -9.12
C ALA A 50 -18.70 5.98 -7.80
N GLY A 51 -18.21 7.23 -7.76
CA GLY A 51 -17.68 7.85 -6.55
C GLY A 51 -18.76 8.15 -5.51
N LEU A 52 -19.97 8.51 -5.96
CA LEU A 52 -21.12 8.69 -5.06
C LEU A 52 -21.54 7.37 -4.43
N LEU A 53 -21.72 6.31 -5.24
CA LEU A 53 -22.01 4.97 -4.76
C LEU A 53 -20.94 4.49 -3.75
N TRP A 54 -19.66 4.70 -4.08
CA TRP A 54 -18.55 4.37 -3.18
C TRP A 54 -18.72 5.01 -1.80
N LYS A 55 -18.95 6.32 -1.78
CA LYS A 55 -19.13 7.08 -0.54
C LYS A 55 -20.31 6.58 0.28
N GLU A 56 -21.46 6.35 -0.36
CA GLU A 56 -22.68 5.88 0.28
C GLU A 56 -22.50 4.47 0.87
N ASP A 57 -21.91 3.55 0.12
CA ASP A 57 -21.69 2.17 0.56
C ASP A 57 -20.66 2.08 1.70
N VAL A 58 -19.56 2.83 1.63
CA VAL A 58 -18.56 2.89 2.71
C VAL A 58 -19.17 3.48 3.98
N GLN A 59 -19.98 4.54 3.86
CA GLN A 59 -20.67 5.14 5.01
C GLN A 59 -21.69 4.17 5.61
N ALA A 60 -22.51 3.49 4.77
CA ALA A 60 -23.49 2.53 5.23
C ALA A 60 -22.84 1.33 5.95
N LEU A 61 -21.72 0.83 5.45
CA LEU A 61 -20.95 -0.22 6.11
C LEU A 61 -20.39 0.24 7.46
N HIS A 62 -19.81 1.43 7.51
CA HIS A 62 -19.30 2.03 8.74
C HIS A 62 -20.40 2.13 9.81
N ASP A 63 -21.57 2.68 9.44
CA ASP A 63 -22.69 2.87 10.37
C ASP A 63 -23.29 1.56 10.87
N ARG A 64 -23.14 0.48 10.12
CA ARG A 64 -23.63 -0.84 10.48
C ARG A 64 -22.64 -1.64 11.35
N GLU A 65 -21.33 -1.63 11.01
CA GLU A 65 -20.37 -2.60 11.55
C GLU A 65 -19.09 -1.96 12.16
N TYR A 66 -18.82 -0.67 11.92
CA TYR A 66 -17.50 -0.06 12.23
C TYR A 66 -17.58 1.31 12.92
N LYS A 67 -18.63 1.57 13.71
CA LYS A 67 -18.81 2.83 14.44
C LYS A 67 -17.68 3.18 15.41
N ASP A 68 -16.88 2.20 15.77
CA ASP A 68 -15.71 2.34 16.63
C ASP A 68 -14.48 2.90 15.89
N VAL A 69 -14.50 2.95 14.55
CA VAL A 69 -13.41 3.48 13.72
C VAL A 69 -13.76 4.91 13.27
N GLU A 70 -12.82 5.84 13.39
CA GLU A 70 -13.00 7.19 12.82
C GLU A 70 -13.04 7.11 11.29
N LEU A 71 -14.14 7.54 10.67
CA LEU A 71 -14.29 7.62 9.22
C LEU A 71 -14.35 9.08 8.78
N SER A 72 -13.58 9.40 7.75
CA SER A 72 -13.67 10.67 7.01
C SER A 72 -13.74 10.42 5.51
N HIS A 73 -14.51 11.22 4.78
CA HIS A 73 -14.53 11.20 3.32
C HIS A 73 -13.72 12.37 2.76
N MET A 74 -12.95 12.11 1.70
CA MET A 74 -12.12 13.13 1.07
C MET A 74 -12.15 12.96 -0.45
N LEU A 75 -12.33 14.06 -1.18
CA LEU A 75 -12.22 14.03 -2.63
C LEU A 75 -10.78 13.73 -3.06
N ALA A 76 -10.60 12.96 -4.12
CA ALA A 76 -9.30 12.45 -4.57
C ALA A 76 -8.26 13.55 -4.82
N ASP A 77 -8.67 14.65 -5.43
CA ASP A 77 -7.81 15.83 -5.64
C ASP A 77 -7.36 16.52 -4.35
N ASN A 78 -8.27 16.59 -3.36
CA ASN A 78 -7.89 17.08 -2.04
C ASN A 78 -6.97 16.08 -1.31
N CYS A 79 -7.21 14.78 -1.45
CA CYS A 79 -6.36 13.75 -0.86
C CYS A 79 -4.92 13.87 -1.39
N ALA A 80 -4.74 14.04 -2.70
CA ALA A 80 -3.44 14.29 -3.32
C ALA A 80 -2.72 15.51 -2.71
N MET A 81 -3.42 16.66 -2.63
CA MET A 81 -2.87 17.85 -1.99
C MET A 81 -2.50 17.62 -0.52
N GLN A 82 -3.33 16.89 0.23
CA GLN A 82 -3.10 16.64 1.66
C GLN A 82 -1.99 15.63 1.91
N LEU A 83 -1.76 14.68 1.02
CA LEU A 83 -0.60 13.77 1.07
C LEU A 83 0.71 14.57 1.06
N LEU A 84 0.82 15.59 0.19
CA LEU A 84 2.00 16.45 0.13
C LEU A 84 2.10 17.41 1.33
N ARG A 85 0.96 17.97 1.76
CA ARG A 85 0.92 19.00 2.78
C ARG A 85 1.07 18.46 4.19
N ASN A 86 0.36 17.40 4.51
CA ASN A 86 0.28 16.81 5.85
C ASN A 86 0.03 15.30 5.80
N PRO A 87 1.01 14.49 5.31
CA PRO A 87 0.84 13.04 5.18
C PRO A 87 0.54 12.33 6.51
N LYS A 88 1.01 12.87 7.62
CA LYS A 88 0.83 12.27 8.95
C LYS A 88 -0.60 12.29 9.49
N GLN A 89 -1.51 13.01 8.83
CA GLN A 89 -2.94 13.01 9.18
C GLN A 89 -3.64 11.70 8.80
N PHE A 90 -3.09 10.96 7.84
CA PHE A 90 -3.63 9.70 7.37
C PHE A 90 -3.14 8.53 8.21
N ASP A 91 -3.99 7.52 8.36
CA ASP A 91 -3.63 6.22 8.91
C ASP A 91 -3.89 5.12 7.86
N VAL A 92 -5.14 4.93 7.48
CA VAL A 92 -5.54 4.06 6.38
C VAL A 92 -6.34 4.89 5.37
N ILE A 93 -5.95 4.82 4.10
CA ILE A 93 -6.72 5.39 2.99
C ILE A 93 -7.36 4.23 2.23
N VAL A 94 -8.68 4.28 2.02
CA VAL A 94 -9.40 3.36 1.15
C VAL A 94 -9.92 4.12 -0.06
N THR A 95 -9.68 3.59 -1.25
CA THR A 95 -10.04 4.25 -2.51
C THR A 95 -10.25 3.23 -3.61
N ASP A 96 -10.82 3.66 -4.73
CA ASP A 96 -10.96 2.84 -5.93
C ASP A 96 -9.61 2.59 -6.63
N ASN A 97 -9.61 1.75 -7.65
CA ASN A 97 -8.40 1.36 -8.37
C ASN A 97 -7.70 2.55 -9.02
N LEU A 98 -8.43 3.43 -9.72
CA LEU A 98 -7.85 4.54 -10.47
C LEU A 98 -7.15 5.55 -9.55
N PHE A 99 -7.87 6.02 -8.53
CA PHE A 99 -7.31 6.98 -7.58
C PHE A 99 -6.29 6.33 -6.65
N GLY A 100 -6.47 5.05 -6.33
CA GLY A 100 -5.52 4.28 -5.53
C GLY A 100 -4.14 4.20 -6.19
N ASP A 101 -4.08 3.90 -7.48
CA ASP A 101 -2.85 3.87 -8.26
C ASP A 101 -2.13 5.23 -8.23
N MET A 102 -2.86 6.30 -8.55
CA MET A 102 -2.30 7.65 -8.57
C MET A 102 -1.82 8.13 -7.20
N LEU A 103 -2.64 7.92 -6.16
CA LEU A 103 -2.33 8.37 -4.80
C LEU A 103 -1.22 7.56 -4.14
N SER A 104 -1.11 6.25 -4.45
CA SER A 104 -0.02 5.43 -3.94
C SER A 104 1.33 5.81 -4.57
N ASP A 105 1.35 6.12 -5.86
CA ASP A 105 2.57 6.62 -6.52
C ASP A 105 3.01 7.96 -5.94
N GLU A 106 2.08 8.89 -5.72
CA GLU A 106 2.36 10.16 -5.07
C GLU A 106 2.87 9.96 -3.63
N ALA A 107 2.21 9.10 -2.86
CA ALA A 107 2.62 8.79 -1.49
C ALA A 107 3.99 8.11 -1.44
N SER A 108 4.37 7.34 -2.46
CA SER A 108 5.68 6.70 -2.55
C SER A 108 6.83 7.69 -2.52
N MET A 109 6.63 8.85 -3.11
CA MET A 109 7.64 9.91 -3.15
C MET A 109 7.92 10.52 -1.76
N LEU A 110 6.99 10.38 -0.81
CA LEU A 110 7.20 10.80 0.58
C LEU A 110 8.25 9.94 1.30
N THR A 111 8.43 8.69 0.89
CA THR A 111 9.46 7.79 1.42
C THR A 111 10.81 7.97 0.73
N GLY A 112 10.83 8.65 -0.40
CA GLY A 112 12.03 8.95 -1.19
C GLY A 112 12.42 7.90 -2.22
N SER A 113 11.81 6.72 -2.24
CA SER A 113 12.07 5.68 -3.25
C SER A 113 10.95 4.66 -3.33
N LEU A 114 10.60 4.26 -4.56
CA LEU A 114 9.74 3.10 -4.85
C LEU A 114 10.33 1.79 -4.31
N GLY A 115 11.65 1.72 -4.16
CA GLY A 115 12.36 0.56 -3.61
C GLY A 115 12.14 0.30 -2.11
N LEU A 116 11.33 1.13 -1.45
CA LEU A 116 10.93 0.97 -0.04
C LEU A 116 9.50 0.43 0.13
N LEU A 117 8.71 0.37 -0.93
CA LEU A 117 7.27 0.13 -0.82
C LEU A 117 6.86 -1.29 -1.22
N PRO A 118 6.38 -2.07 -0.26
CA PRO A 118 5.79 -3.38 -0.51
C PRO A 118 4.34 -3.23 -0.98
N SER A 119 3.82 -4.28 -1.64
CA SER A 119 2.40 -4.40 -1.92
C SER A 119 1.89 -5.82 -1.73
N ALA A 120 0.57 -5.94 -1.59
CA ALA A 120 -0.13 -7.20 -1.47
C ALA A 120 -1.46 -7.15 -2.23
N SER A 121 -1.70 -8.13 -3.09
CA SER A 121 -2.99 -8.37 -3.72
C SER A 121 -3.65 -9.57 -3.03
N LEU A 122 -4.70 -9.30 -2.26
CA LEU A 122 -5.38 -10.30 -1.45
C LEU A 122 -6.69 -10.72 -2.10
N GLY A 123 -6.86 -12.01 -2.38
CA GLY A 123 -8.10 -12.59 -2.88
C GLY A 123 -9.14 -12.81 -1.79
N ALA A 124 -10.32 -13.25 -2.18
CA ALA A 124 -11.33 -13.71 -1.22
C ALA A 124 -10.90 -15.05 -0.60
N LYS A 125 -11.25 -15.27 0.66
CA LYS A 125 -11.09 -16.57 1.30
C LYS A 125 -12.00 -17.60 0.64
N ASN A 126 -11.45 -18.78 0.36
CA ASN A 126 -12.21 -19.91 -0.14
C ASN A 126 -13.05 -20.56 1.01
N LYS A 127 -13.76 -21.65 0.69
CA LYS A 127 -14.60 -22.38 1.68
C LYS A 127 -13.79 -22.99 2.83
N ASP A 128 -12.51 -23.23 2.61
CA ASP A 128 -11.58 -23.84 3.58
C ASP A 128 -10.85 -22.76 4.40
N GLY A 129 -11.16 -21.47 4.16
CA GLY A 129 -10.53 -20.35 4.85
C GLY A 129 -9.21 -19.89 4.21
N GLU A 130 -8.72 -20.56 3.16
CA GLU A 130 -7.49 -20.19 2.48
C GLU A 130 -7.72 -18.99 1.56
N MET A 131 -6.74 -18.10 1.52
CA MET A 131 -6.74 -16.90 0.67
C MET A 131 -5.61 -16.98 -0.34
N ARG A 132 -5.94 -16.87 -1.63
CA ARG A 132 -4.91 -16.66 -2.65
C ARG A 132 -4.41 -15.23 -2.52
N ALA A 133 -3.10 -15.05 -2.51
CA ALA A 133 -2.48 -13.75 -2.42
C ALA A 133 -1.22 -13.67 -3.27
N MET A 134 -0.88 -12.47 -3.70
CA MET A 134 0.37 -12.14 -4.37
C MET A 134 1.02 -10.99 -3.61
N TYR A 135 2.30 -11.12 -3.37
CA TYR A 135 3.11 -10.14 -2.65
C TYR A 135 4.29 -9.72 -3.52
N GLU A 136 4.37 -8.46 -3.83
CA GLU A 136 5.40 -7.93 -4.71
C GLU A 136 5.73 -6.47 -4.36
N PRO A 137 6.93 -5.96 -4.69
CA PRO A 137 7.18 -4.53 -4.68
C PRO A 137 6.24 -3.80 -5.64
N ILE A 138 5.94 -2.52 -5.37
CA ILE A 138 5.15 -1.70 -6.30
C ILE A 138 5.93 -1.32 -7.56
N HIS A 139 7.27 -1.30 -7.51
CA HIS A 139 8.12 -0.94 -8.64
C HIS A 139 8.18 -2.04 -9.70
N GLY A 140 8.43 -1.64 -10.95
CA GLY A 140 8.66 -2.56 -12.07
C GLY A 140 10.03 -3.24 -12.03
N SER A 141 10.38 -3.93 -13.13
CA SER A 141 11.59 -4.75 -13.25
C SER A 141 12.90 -3.97 -13.45
N ALA A 142 12.85 -2.68 -13.78
CA ALA A 142 14.01 -1.79 -14.00
C ALA A 142 15.17 -2.46 -14.78
N PRO A 143 14.94 -2.89 -16.04
CA PRO A 143 15.91 -3.68 -16.79
C PRO A 143 17.24 -2.96 -17.04
N ASP A 144 17.24 -1.65 -17.00
CA ASP A 144 18.40 -0.77 -17.18
C ASP A 144 19.42 -0.90 -16.04
N ILE A 145 19.02 -1.30 -14.84
CA ILE A 145 19.90 -1.55 -13.69
C ILE A 145 20.10 -3.02 -13.35
N ALA A 146 19.51 -3.93 -14.14
CA ALA A 146 19.63 -5.36 -13.92
C ALA A 146 21.10 -5.81 -13.92
N GLY A 147 21.50 -6.63 -12.95
CA GLY A 147 22.87 -7.14 -12.79
C GLY A 147 23.90 -6.14 -12.26
N LYS A 148 23.53 -4.87 -12.04
CA LYS A 148 24.46 -3.83 -11.56
C LYS A 148 24.57 -3.74 -10.02
N GLY A 149 23.77 -4.50 -9.26
CA GLY A 149 23.78 -4.47 -7.80
C GLY A 149 23.30 -3.15 -7.18
N LEU A 150 22.51 -2.36 -7.93
CA LEU A 150 22.04 -1.03 -7.52
C LEU A 150 20.63 -1.04 -6.94
N ALA A 151 19.82 -2.05 -7.26
CA ALA A 151 18.44 -2.13 -6.83
C ALA A 151 18.33 -2.18 -5.29
N ASN A 152 17.34 -1.46 -4.75
CA ASN A 152 17.02 -1.52 -3.34
C ASN A 152 16.17 -2.78 -3.06
N PRO A 153 16.62 -3.73 -2.21
CA PRO A 153 15.88 -4.97 -1.97
C PRO A 153 14.79 -4.83 -0.91
N ILE A 154 14.70 -3.68 -0.23
CA ILE A 154 13.84 -3.50 0.96
C ILE A 154 12.37 -3.73 0.62
N ALA A 155 11.87 -3.21 -0.50
CA ALA A 155 10.47 -3.41 -0.90
C ALA A 155 10.11 -4.90 -1.06
N THR A 156 11.00 -5.71 -1.63
CA THR A 156 10.81 -7.17 -1.75
C THR A 156 10.82 -7.85 -0.38
N ILE A 157 11.73 -7.46 0.49
CA ILE A 157 11.84 -7.99 1.87
C ILE A 157 10.58 -7.64 2.67
N LEU A 158 10.10 -6.41 2.57
CA LEU A 158 8.86 -6.00 3.24
C LEU A 158 7.61 -6.65 2.62
N SER A 159 7.60 -6.92 1.31
CA SER A 159 6.53 -7.72 0.69
C SER A 159 6.50 -9.14 1.26
N PHE A 160 7.65 -9.72 1.55
CA PHE A 160 7.73 -11.01 2.24
C PHE A 160 7.22 -10.91 3.69
N ALA A 161 7.52 -9.83 4.41
CA ALA A 161 6.93 -9.58 5.73
C ALA A 161 5.39 -9.51 5.68
N MET A 162 4.82 -8.89 4.64
CA MET A 162 3.37 -8.91 4.42
C MET A 162 2.85 -10.34 4.18
N ALA A 163 3.57 -11.19 3.44
CA ALA A 163 3.19 -12.59 3.24
C ALA A 163 3.19 -13.37 4.56
N LEU A 164 4.19 -13.18 5.41
CA LEU A 164 4.25 -13.76 6.75
C LEU A 164 3.03 -13.38 7.58
N ARG A 165 2.66 -12.08 7.55
CA ARG A 165 1.56 -11.53 8.34
C ARG A 165 0.17 -11.93 7.83
N TYR A 166 -0.08 -11.82 6.51
CA TYR A 166 -1.43 -11.94 5.96
C TYR A 166 -1.79 -13.34 5.47
N SER A 167 -0.81 -14.16 5.07
CA SER A 167 -1.06 -15.51 4.57
C SER A 167 -0.64 -16.62 5.51
N LEU A 168 0.35 -16.38 6.36
CA LEU A 168 0.95 -17.41 7.21
C LEU A 168 0.68 -17.20 8.69
N ASP A 169 0.00 -16.11 9.09
CA ASP A 169 -0.32 -15.74 10.48
C ASP A 169 0.94 -15.70 11.38
N LEU A 170 2.09 -15.32 10.82
CA LEU A 170 3.39 -15.22 11.48
C LEU A 170 3.71 -13.74 11.78
N ASP A 171 2.88 -13.11 12.64
CA ASP A 171 3.01 -11.68 12.96
C ASP A 171 4.36 -11.34 13.61
N LYS A 172 4.87 -12.20 14.50
CA LYS A 172 6.12 -11.97 15.22
C LYS A 172 7.33 -11.99 14.29
N GLU A 173 7.34 -12.90 13.33
CA GLU A 173 8.38 -13.03 12.32
C GLU A 173 8.33 -11.85 11.35
N ALA A 174 7.14 -11.39 10.99
CA ALA A 174 6.95 -10.19 10.20
C ALA A 174 7.49 -8.94 10.93
N ASP A 175 7.12 -8.75 12.20
CA ASP A 175 7.61 -7.64 13.05
C ASP A 175 9.14 -7.66 13.19
N LEU A 176 9.73 -8.84 13.38
CA LEU A 176 11.17 -9.01 13.49
C LEU A 176 11.87 -8.60 12.19
N LEU A 177 11.32 -8.99 11.03
CA LEU A 177 11.88 -8.64 9.73
C LEU A 177 11.76 -7.13 9.47
N GLU A 178 10.61 -6.53 9.73
CA GLU A 178 10.39 -5.08 9.61
C GLU A 178 11.33 -4.29 10.53
N LYS A 179 11.51 -4.74 11.77
CA LYS A 179 12.45 -4.15 12.71
C LYS A 179 13.90 -4.26 12.22
N SER A 180 14.28 -5.40 11.66
CA SER A 180 15.65 -5.59 11.15
C SER A 180 15.96 -4.65 9.99
N VAL A 181 14.99 -4.38 9.12
CA VAL A 181 15.11 -3.33 8.08
C VAL A 181 15.33 -1.96 8.72
N GLN A 182 14.51 -1.60 9.72
CA GLN A 182 14.66 -0.32 10.42
C GLN A 182 16.02 -0.19 11.09
N ASP A 183 16.49 -1.24 11.79
CA ASP A 183 17.78 -1.25 12.48
C ASP A 183 18.97 -1.04 11.51
N VAL A 184 18.90 -1.59 10.29
CA VAL A 184 19.91 -1.37 9.25
C VAL A 184 19.88 0.07 8.75
N LEU A 185 18.69 0.63 8.56
CA LEU A 185 18.54 2.02 8.19
C LEU A 185 19.04 2.97 9.30
N ASP A 186 18.79 2.66 10.57
CA ASP A 186 19.26 3.44 11.72
C ASP A 186 20.80 3.39 11.87
N LYS A 187 21.44 2.29 11.45
CA LYS A 187 22.90 2.18 11.30
C LYS A 187 23.46 3.02 10.15
N GLY A 188 22.62 3.72 9.40
CA GLY A 188 23.02 4.63 8.33
C GLY A 188 23.36 3.94 7.01
N LEU A 189 23.05 2.65 6.81
CA LEU A 189 23.26 1.98 5.54
C LEU A 189 22.16 2.35 4.54
N ARG A 190 22.54 2.65 3.30
CA ARG A 190 21.60 3.08 2.25
C ARG A 190 21.99 2.49 0.90
N THR A 191 21.00 2.08 0.14
CA THR A 191 21.18 1.88 -1.30
C THR A 191 21.21 3.23 -2.01
N LYS A 192 21.67 3.27 -3.23
CA LYS A 192 21.91 4.50 -3.99
C LYS A 192 20.68 5.41 -4.10
N ASP A 193 19.49 4.83 -4.23
CA ASP A 193 18.20 5.52 -4.40
C ASP A 193 17.75 6.31 -3.15
N ILE A 194 18.20 5.90 -1.97
CA ILE A 194 17.84 6.51 -0.67
C ILE A 194 19.03 7.15 0.06
N MET A 195 20.10 7.45 -0.67
CA MET A 195 21.27 8.10 -0.08
C MET A 195 20.95 9.46 0.51
N SER A 196 21.54 9.75 1.67
CA SER A 196 21.45 11.04 2.34
C SER A 196 22.77 11.40 3.02
N GLN A 197 22.90 12.67 3.42
CA GLN A 197 24.12 13.14 4.08
C GLN A 197 24.39 12.35 5.38
N GLY A 198 25.61 11.89 5.55
CA GLY A 198 26.03 11.14 6.75
C GLY A 198 25.73 9.64 6.68
N THR A 199 25.22 9.12 5.56
CA THR A 199 24.94 7.70 5.36
C THR A 199 26.02 7.03 4.49
N LYS A 200 26.09 5.69 4.56
CA LYS A 200 27.01 4.84 3.80
C LYS A 200 26.29 4.10 2.70
N GLU A 201 26.74 4.26 1.46
CA GLU A 201 26.22 3.52 0.33
C GLU A 201 26.59 2.03 0.41
N VAL A 202 25.60 1.17 0.11
CA VAL A 202 25.74 -0.28 0.02
C VAL A 202 25.04 -0.81 -1.23
N SER A 203 25.53 -1.92 -1.77
CA SER A 203 24.90 -2.61 -2.89
C SER A 203 23.63 -3.37 -2.45
N THR A 204 22.87 -3.86 -3.43
CA THR A 204 21.70 -4.75 -3.22
C THR A 204 22.04 -5.91 -2.28
N SER A 205 23.13 -6.65 -2.56
CA SER A 205 23.54 -7.81 -1.76
C SER A 205 23.98 -7.41 -0.36
N GLN A 206 24.79 -6.35 -0.24
CA GLN A 206 25.24 -5.86 1.06
C GLN A 206 24.08 -5.38 1.95
N MET A 207 23.04 -4.79 1.36
CA MET A 207 21.85 -4.43 2.11
C MET A 207 21.12 -5.68 2.64
N GLY A 208 20.95 -6.72 1.79
CA GLY A 208 20.37 -8.00 2.21
C GLY A 208 21.17 -8.68 3.32
N ASP A 209 22.51 -8.76 3.18
CA ASP A 209 23.40 -9.35 4.18
C ASP A 209 23.31 -8.60 5.52
N ALA A 210 23.23 -7.27 5.48
CA ALA A 210 23.10 -6.45 6.69
C ALA A 210 21.76 -6.71 7.41
N ILE A 211 20.66 -6.91 6.68
CA ILE A 211 19.34 -7.23 7.25
C ILE A 211 19.38 -8.64 7.87
N ILE A 212 19.98 -9.63 7.19
CA ILE A 212 20.14 -10.99 7.73
C ILE A 212 20.96 -10.96 9.03
N ALA A 213 22.04 -10.17 9.08
CA ALA A 213 22.85 -10.03 10.28
C ALA A 213 22.07 -9.40 11.46
N CYS A 214 21.07 -8.55 11.19
CA CYS A 214 20.20 -8.00 12.24
C CYS A 214 19.17 -9.01 12.72
N LEU A 215 18.69 -9.93 11.86
CA LEU A 215 17.75 -11.00 12.24
C LEU A 215 18.35 -12.03 13.19
N GLN A 216 19.70 -12.20 13.18
CA GLN A 216 20.40 -13.20 13.97
C GLN A 216 20.79 -12.71 15.37
N ASN A 217 20.59 -11.43 15.66
CA ASN A 217 20.88 -10.80 16.95
C ASN A 217 19.60 -10.49 17.74
#